data_580c9b613ddf6ce709d68edc05b74248
#
_entry.id   580c9b613ddf6ce709d68edc05b74248
#
_cell.length_a   1.000
_cell.length_b   1.000
_cell.length_c   1.000
_cell.angle_alpha   90.00
_cell.angle_beta   90.00
_cell.angle_gamma   90.00
#
_symmetry.space_group_name_H-M   'P 1'
#
loop_
_entity.id
_entity.type
_entity.pdbx_description
1 polymer ?
#
loop_
_entity_poly.entity_id
_entity_poly.type
_entity_poly.pdbx_seq_one_letter_code
_entity_poly.pdbx_strand_id
1 'polypeptide(L)'
;MMDVILEGMGLTAVDQFTTIHNYIDTDHMILRKGSVSAQAGEKLLIPINMRDGSLVCLGKGNPDWNCSAPHGAGRLMSRNAARSQLSMAQYREEMSGVYTSCINESTLDESPMAYKDMAEIISQIGPSVDILERIKPVYNFKASE
;
A
#
# COMPACT_ATOMS: atom_id res chain seq x y z
N MET A 1 4.11 12.31 12.61
CA MET A 1 3.39 11.08 13.05
C MET A 1 4.36 9.94 13.35
N MET A 2 5.27 9.59 12.44
CA MET A 2 6.24 8.49 12.66
C MET A 2 7.10 8.73 13.92
N ASP A 3 7.64 9.93 14.10
CA ASP A 3 8.45 10.29 15.27
C ASP A 3 7.70 10.07 16.59
N VAL A 4 6.40 10.46 16.64
CA VAL A 4 5.55 10.25 17.83
C VAL A 4 5.35 8.76 18.14
N ILE A 5 5.22 7.92 17.10
CA ILE A 5 5.08 6.46 17.28
C ILE A 5 6.40 5.86 17.78
N LEU A 6 7.51 6.23 17.17
CA LEU A 6 8.84 5.74 17.55
C LEU A 6 9.20 6.13 18.98
N GLU A 7 8.95 7.40 19.34
CA GLU A 7 9.17 7.91 20.70
C GLU A 7 8.28 7.19 21.72
N GLY A 8 6.98 7.05 21.43
CA GLY A 8 6.04 6.37 22.33
C GLY A 8 6.33 4.87 22.52
N MET A 9 6.99 4.24 21.57
CA MET A 9 7.41 2.83 21.63
C MET A 9 8.85 2.64 22.10
N GLY A 10 9.61 3.72 22.32
CA GLY A 10 11.02 3.66 22.67
C GLY A 10 11.91 3.04 21.56
N LEU A 11 11.52 3.23 20.30
CA LEU A 11 12.21 2.67 19.13
C LEU A 11 13.01 3.75 18.40
N THR A 12 14.08 3.32 17.73
CA THR A 12 14.85 4.15 16.81
C THR A 12 14.74 3.58 15.41
N ALA A 13 14.46 4.45 14.41
CA ALA A 13 14.43 4.04 13.02
C ALA A 13 15.85 3.65 12.55
N VAL A 14 15.96 2.49 11.90
CA VAL A 14 17.20 2.03 11.24
C VAL A 14 17.29 2.63 9.84
N ASP A 15 16.15 2.81 9.19
CA ASP A 15 16.02 3.40 7.86
C ASP A 15 14.68 4.13 7.75
N GLN A 16 14.62 5.19 6.94
CA GLN A 16 13.43 6.01 6.76
C GLN A 16 13.38 6.57 5.35
N PHE A 17 12.25 6.38 4.68
CA PHE A 17 12.00 6.96 3.36
C PHE A 17 10.54 7.33 3.21
N THR A 18 10.24 8.19 2.22
CA THR A 18 8.89 8.69 1.94
C THR A 18 8.52 8.37 0.50
N THR A 19 7.29 7.91 0.31
CA THR A 19 6.72 7.66 -1.02
C THR A 19 5.50 8.56 -1.22
N ILE A 20 5.47 9.34 -2.30
CA ILE A 20 4.40 10.28 -2.63
C ILE A 20 3.71 9.81 -3.91
N HIS A 21 2.38 9.77 -3.94
CA HIS A 21 1.61 9.16 -5.04
C HIS A 21 0.71 10.12 -5.83
N ASN A 22 0.62 11.39 -5.43
CA ASN A 22 -0.14 12.41 -6.15
C ASN A 22 0.65 13.72 -6.13
N TYR A 23 1.47 13.97 -7.15
CA TYR A 23 2.28 15.17 -7.25
C TYR A 23 2.75 15.46 -8.67
N ILE A 24 3.24 16.65 -8.88
CA ILE A 24 3.91 17.07 -10.10
C ILE A 24 5.41 17.03 -9.85
N ASP A 25 6.09 16.17 -10.58
CA ASP A 25 7.55 16.10 -10.60
C ASP A 25 8.06 17.12 -11.63
N THR A 26 8.47 18.27 -11.14
CA THR A 26 8.91 19.39 -12.00
C THR A 26 10.29 19.16 -12.60
N ASP A 27 11.11 18.34 -11.96
CA ASP A 27 12.48 18.06 -12.41
C ASP A 27 12.46 17.10 -13.61
N HIS A 28 11.52 16.16 -13.65
CA HIS A 28 11.35 15.19 -14.72
C HIS A 28 10.14 15.47 -15.62
N MET A 29 9.38 16.54 -15.33
CA MET A 29 8.14 16.91 -16.06
C MET A 29 7.10 15.79 -16.10
N ILE A 30 6.92 15.08 -14.98
CA ILE A 30 5.97 13.95 -14.86
C ILE A 30 4.85 14.33 -13.88
N LEU A 31 3.60 14.17 -14.33
CA LEU A 31 2.44 14.23 -13.46
C LEU A 31 2.10 12.81 -12.97
N ARG A 32 2.18 12.57 -11.66
CA ARG A 32 1.81 11.31 -11.03
C ARG A 32 0.50 11.44 -10.28
N LYS A 33 -0.45 10.54 -10.61
CA LYS A 33 -1.71 10.39 -9.88
C LYS A 33 -2.05 8.90 -9.76
N GLY A 34 -2.06 8.40 -8.52
CA GLY A 34 -2.22 6.97 -8.28
C GLY A 34 -1.01 6.15 -8.72
N SER A 35 0.15 6.79 -8.86
CA SER A 35 1.44 6.16 -9.13
C SER A 35 2.53 6.87 -8.33
N VAL A 36 3.60 6.15 -8.03
CA VAL A 36 4.75 6.64 -7.28
C VAL A 36 5.98 6.72 -8.18
N SER A 37 6.97 7.52 -7.80
CA SER A 37 8.27 7.53 -8.46
C SER A 37 8.96 6.18 -8.30
N ALA A 38 9.61 5.73 -9.36
CA ALA A 38 10.41 4.51 -9.40
C ALA A 38 11.66 4.75 -10.28
N GLN A 39 12.34 5.87 -10.01
CA GLN A 39 13.62 6.17 -10.65
C GLN A 39 14.65 5.06 -10.35
N ALA A 40 15.65 4.93 -11.18
CA ALA A 40 16.67 3.90 -11.00
C ALA A 40 17.34 4.01 -9.60
N GLY A 41 17.23 2.97 -8.80
CA GLY A 41 17.77 2.92 -7.45
C GLY A 41 16.95 3.64 -6.37
N GLU A 42 15.78 4.20 -6.70
CA GLU A 42 14.90 4.83 -5.74
C GLU A 42 14.12 3.78 -4.92
N LYS A 43 14.16 3.90 -3.59
CA LYS A 43 13.38 3.04 -2.68
C LYS A 43 11.95 3.53 -2.59
N LEU A 44 10.98 2.62 -2.74
CA LEU A 44 9.55 2.94 -2.70
C LEU A 44 8.73 1.85 -2.00
N LEU A 45 7.53 2.22 -1.58
CA LEU A 45 6.59 1.33 -0.92
C LEU A 45 5.34 1.15 -1.79
N ILE A 46 4.91 -0.10 -1.97
CA ILE A 46 3.63 -0.46 -2.62
C ILE A 46 2.74 -1.16 -1.58
N PRO A 47 1.85 -0.43 -0.89
CA PRO A 47 0.90 -1.03 0.03
C PRO A 47 -0.15 -1.87 -0.71
N ILE A 48 -0.43 -3.05 -0.18
CA ILE A 48 -1.40 -3.99 -0.77
C ILE A 48 -2.75 -3.84 -0.09
N ASN A 49 -2.89 -4.35 1.13
CA ASN A 49 -4.10 -4.25 1.93
C ASN A 49 -3.80 -4.52 3.40
N MET A 50 -4.83 -4.48 4.26
CA MET A 50 -4.69 -4.65 5.71
C MET A 50 -4.16 -6.02 6.15
N ARG A 51 -4.36 -7.09 5.34
CA ARG A 51 -3.92 -8.46 5.64
C ARG A 51 -2.53 -8.73 5.06
N ASP A 52 -2.34 -8.37 3.80
CA ASP A 52 -1.15 -8.79 3.04
C ASP A 52 0.05 -7.85 3.23
N GLY A 53 -0.19 -6.63 3.74
CA GLY A 53 0.85 -5.67 4.06
C GLY A 53 1.33 -4.87 2.88
N SER A 54 2.65 -4.77 2.69
CA SER A 54 3.24 -3.91 1.65
C SER A 54 4.51 -4.54 1.07
N LEU A 55 4.87 -4.10 -0.13
CA LEU A 55 6.12 -4.43 -0.79
C LEU A 55 7.09 -3.25 -0.66
N VAL A 56 8.30 -3.50 -0.16
CA VAL A 56 9.43 -2.57 -0.25
C VAL A 56 10.15 -2.88 -1.56
N CYS A 57 10.30 -1.88 -2.41
CA CYS A 57 10.82 -2.06 -3.75
C CYS A 57 11.93 -1.07 -4.08
N LEU A 58 12.71 -1.40 -5.10
CA LEU A 58 13.71 -0.53 -5.71
C LEU A 58 13.29 -0.23 -7.16
N GLY A 59 13.19 1.03 -7.51
CA GLY A 59 12.83 1.49 -8.84
C GLY A 59 13.88 1.12 -9.89
N LYS A 60 13.41 0.78 -11.09
CA LYS A 60 14.26 0.46 -12.25
C LYS A 60 14.48 1.63 -13.20
N GLY A 61 13.77 2.74 -13.01
CA GLY A 61 13.83 3.89 -13.90
C GLY A 61 13.36 3.57 -15.31
N ASN A 62 12.37 2.67 -15.48
CA ASN A 62 11.90 2.25 -16.79
C ASN A 62 11.12 3.39 -17.48
N PRO A 63 11.61 3.94 -18.62
CA PRO A 63 10.97 5.05 -19.30
C PRO A 63 9.62 4.70 -19.92
N ASP A 64 9.37 3.43 -20.29
CA ASP A 64 8.09 2.98 -20.83
C ASP A 64 6.96 3.09 -19.80
N TRP A 65 7.31 3.19 -18.52
CA TRP A 65 6.42 3.40 -17.38
C TRP A 65 6.57 4.78 -16.74
N ASN A 66 7.14 5.75 -17.47
CA ASN A 66 7.46 7.09 -16.96
C ASN A 66 8.24 7.04 -15.63
N CYS A 67 9.20 6.11 -15.50
CA CYS A 67 9.96 5.89 -14.27
C CYS A 67 9.03 5.84 -13.04
N SER A 68 7.93 5.11 -13.13
CA SER A 68 6.87 5.08 -12.12
C SER A 68 6.44 3.64 -11.82
N ALA A 69 5.84 3.46 -10.63
CA ALA A 69 5.26 2.20 -10.17
C ALA A 69 3.84 2.43 -9.59
N PRO A 70 3.04 1.38 -9.41
CA PRO A 70 1.76 1.50 -8.75
C PRO A 70 1.92 2.03 -7.32
N HIS A 71 0.99 2.90 -6.89
CA HIS A 71 0.96 3.41 -5.51
C HIS A 71 0.36 2.42 -4.50
N GLY A 72 -0.15 1.28 -4.96
CA GLY A 72 -0.82 0.25 -4.18
C GLY A 72 -1.47 -0.80 -5.06
N ALA A 73 -2.16 -1.77 -4.46
CA ALA A 73 -2.78 -2.88 -5.19
C ALA A 73 -3.89 -2.45 -6.16
N GLY A 74 -4.52 -1.29 -5.93
CA GLY A 74 -5.73 -0.91 -6.63
C GLY A 74 -6.96 -1.68 -6.13
N ARG A 75 -8.13 -1.11 -6.36
CA ARG A 75 -9.40 -1.68 -5.89
C ARG A 75 -10.06 -2.49 -6.99
N LEU A 76 -10.68 -3.62 -6.61
CA LEU A 76 -11.57 -4.39 -7.49
C LEU A 76 -12.95 -3.75 -7.62
N MET A 77 -13.37 -2.97 -6.62
CA MET A 77 -14.68 -2.36 -6.55
C MET A 77 -14.64 -0.98 -5.88
N SER A 78 -15.66 -0.16 -6.12
CA SER A 78 -15.79 1.13 -5.44
C SER A 78 -16.07 0.95 -3.94
N ARG A 79 -15.82 2.00 -3.13
CA ARG A 79 -16.13 1.98 -1.68
C ARG A 79 -17.59 1.63 -1.42
N ASN A 80 -18.53 2.24 -2.16
CA ASN A 80 -19.95 1.95 -2.01
C ASN A 80 -20.30 0.51 -2.38
N ALA A 81 -19.72 -0.02 -3.45
CA ALA A 81 -19.92 -1.42 -3.84
C ALA A 81 -19.37 -2.37 -2.76
N ALA A 82 -18.21 -2.11 -2.19
CA ALA A 82 -17.65 -2.90 -1.11
C ALA A 82 -18.57 -2.91 0.12
N ARG A 83 -19.06 -1.75 0.56
CA ARG A 83 -20.00 -1.64 1.69
C ARG A 83 -21.33 -2.37 1.46
N SER A 84 -21.79 -2.49 0.22
CA SER A 84 -23.06 -3.16 -0.12
C SER A 84 -22.93 -4.64 -0.42
N GLN A 85 -21.77 -5.12 -0.86
CA GLN A 85 -21.57 -6.48 -1.37
C GLN A 85 -20.76 -7.37 -0.45
N LEU A 86 -19.88 -6.80 0.38
CA LEU A 86 -19.04 -7.55 1.28
C LEU A 86 -19.74 -7.75 2.63
N SER A 87 -19.41 -8.85 3.31
CA SER A 87 -19.98 -9.16 4.63
C SER A 87 -18.96 -8.98 5.75
N MET A 88 -19.44 -8.54 6.91
CA MET A 88 -18.62 -8.44 8.12
C MET A 88 -18.08 -9.80 8.60
N ALA A 89 -18.79 -10.89 8.32
CA ALA A 89 -18.34 -12.24 8.66
C ALA A 89 -17.08 -12.61 7.87
N GLN A 90 -17.12 -12.42 6.55
CA GLN A 90 -15.97 -12.63 5.68
C GLN A 90 -14.81 -11.69 6.03
N TYR A 91 -15.09 -10.42 6.34
CA TYR A 91 -14.04 -9.48 6.73
C TYR A 91 -13.31 -9.94 7.99
N ARG A 92 -14.01 -10.43 9.01
CA ARG A 92 -13.38 -10.98 10.22
C ARG A 92 -12.56 -12.23 9.93
N GLU A 93 -13.06 -13.11 9.07
CA GLU A 93 -12.37 -14.32 8.65
C GLU A 93 -11.05 -14.00 7.92
N GLU A 94 -11.10 -13.12 6.93
CA GLU A 94 -9.93 -12.68 6.15
C GLU A 94 -8.86 -11.99 7.01
N MET A 95 -9.28 -11.33 8.09
CA MET A 95 -8.37 -10.65 9.01
C MET A 95 -7.94 -11.51 10.21
N SER A 96 -8.30 -12.77 10.25
CA SER A 96 -8.07 -13.66 11.42
C SER A 96 -6.60 -13.86 11.81
N GLY A 97 -5.65 -13.50 10.99
CA GLY A 97 -4.21 -13.58 11.29
C GLY A 97 -3.56 -12.24 11.61
N VAL A 98 -4.33 -11.14 11.65
CA VAL A 98 -3.79 -9.78 11.81
C VAL A 98 -4.48 -9.08 12.97
N TYR A 99 -3.69 -8.59 13.92
CA TYR A 99 -4.24 -7.81 15.03
C TYR A 99 -4.69 -6.43 14.56
N THR A 100 -5.95 -6.09 14.85
CA THR A 100 -6.53 -4.79 14.50
C THR A 100 -7.74 -4.46 15.38
N SER A 101 -7.90 -3.20 15.73
CA SER A 101 -9.09 -2.67 16.40
C SER A 101 -10.14 -2.09 15.44
N CYS A 102 -9.91 -2.21 14.12
CA CYS A 102 -10.65 -1.46 13.10
C CYS A 102 -11.55 -2.33 12.22
N ILE A 103 -11.95 -3.54 12.66
CA ILE A 103 -12.88 -4.39 11.92
C ILE A 103 -14.31 -4.04 12.33
N ASN A 104 -14.93 -3.15 11.58
CA ASN A 104 -16.30 -2.70 11.80
C ASN A 104 -16.96 -2.27 10.48
N GLU A 105 -18.23 -1.91 10.49
CA GLU A 105 -19.00 -1.57 9.29
C GLU A 105 -18.45 -0.32 8.56
N SER A 106 -17.91 0.66 9.30
CA SER A 106 -17.36 1.88 8.70
C SER A 106 -16.06 1.63 7.92
N THR A 107 -15.36 0.53 8.21
CA THR A 107 -14.11 0.13 7.55
C THR A 107 -14.27 -1.06 6.60
N LEU A 108 -15.49 -1.54 6.36
CA LEU A 108 -15.76 -2.70 5.50
C LEU A 108 -15.23 -2.50 4.07
N ASP A 109 -15.25 -1.29 3.57
CA ASP A 109 -14.70 -0.95 2.26
C ASP A 109 -13.15 -0.99 2.20
N GLU A 110 -12.48 -1.05 3.33
CA GLU A 110 -11.02 -1.23 3.41
C GLU A 110 -10.60 -2.70 3.62
N SER A 111 -11.56 -3.62 3.61
CA SER A 111 -11.28 -5.06 3.75
C SER A 111 -10.38 -5.57 2.61
N PRO A 112 -9.56 -6.61 2.85
CA PRO A 112 -8.68 -7.19 1.83
C PRO A 112 -9.41 -7.56 0.53
N MET A 113 -10.65 -8.02 0.62
CA MET A 113 -11.49 -8.42 -0.51
C MET A 113 -11.84 -7.28 -1.47
N ALA A 114 -11.70 -6.03 -1.06
CA ALA A 114 -11.94 -4.86 -1.91
C ALA A 114 -10.77 -4.56 -2.87
N TYR A 115 -9.63 -5.23 -2.71
CA TYR A 115 -8.38 -4.95 -3.41
C TYR A 115 -7.95 -6.14 -4.29
N LYS A 116 -7.15 -5.85 -5.30
CA LYS A 116 -6.50 -6.86 -6.12
C LYS A 116 -5.57 -7.74 -5.29
N ASP A 117 -5.43 -8.98 -5.71
CA ASP A 117 -4.53 -9.93 -5.07
C ASP A 117 -3.06 -9.53 -5.21
N MET A 118 -2.27 -9.78 -4.17
CA MET A 118 -0.84 -9.46 -4.17
C MET A 118 -0.07 -10.20 -5.29
N ALA A 119 -0.41 -11.43 -5.59
CA ALA A 119 0.27 -12.20 -6.64
C ALA A 119 0.00 -11.61 -8.02
N GLU A 120 -1.20 -11.07 -8.27
CA GLU A 120 -1.51 -10.34 -9.50
C GLU A 120 -0.60 -9.11 -9.62
N ILE A 121 -0.48 -8.31 -8.55
CA ILE A 121 0.39 -7.13 -8.56
C ILE A 121 1.84 -7.50 -8.81
N ILE A 122 2.37 -8.49 -8.09
CA ILE A 122 3.76 -8.95 -8.23
C ILE A 122 4.03 -9.40 -9.68
N SER A 123 3.08 -10.06 -10.33
CA SER A 123 3.25 -10.53 -11.72
C SER A 123 3.38 -9.40 -12.74
N GLN A 124 2.92 -8.19 -12.42
CA GLN A 124 2.86 -7.05 -13.34
C GLN A 124 3.94 -5.98 -13.08
N ILE A 125 4.43 -5.85 -11.86
CA ILE A 125 5.33 -4.74 -11.49
C ILE A 125 6.81 -4.96 -11.85
N GLY A 126 7.19 -6.17 -12.24
CA GLY A 126 8.57 -6.52 -12.58
C GLY A 126 9.28 -5.58 -13.57
N PRO A 127 8.62 -5.02 -14.60
CA PRO A 127 9.23 -4.02 -15.47
C PRO A 127 9.61 -2.70 -14.78
N SER A 128 8.89 -2.31 -13.69
CA SER A 128 9.06 -1.01 -13.01
C SER A 128 9.98 -1.08 -11.81
N VAL A 129 9.99 -2.22 -11.08
CA VAL A 129 10.66 -2.34 -9.79
C VAL A 129 11.27 -3.72 -9.57
N ASP A 130 12.27 -3.79 -8.70
CA ASP A 130 12.72 -4.99 -8.02
C ASP A 130 12.13 -5.03 -6.62
N ILE A 131 11.54 -6.16 -6.22
CA ILE A 131 11.00 -6.34 -4.87
C ILE A 131 12.16 -6.71 -3.95
N LEU A 132 12.41 -5.87 -2.94
CA LEU A 132 13.42 -6.11 -1.93
C LEU A 132 12.87 -6.95 -0.78
N GLU A 133 11.66 -6.60 -0.31
CA GLU A 133 11.07 -7.21 0.87
C GLU A 133 9.56 -7.14 0.83
N ARG A 134 8.92 -8.12 1.47
CA ARG A 134 7.49 -8.11 1.79
C ARG A 134 7.33 -7.93 3.30
N ILE A 135 6.76 -6.82 3.73
CA ILE A 135 6.45 -6.54 5.12
C ILE A 135 4.99 -6.89 5.42
N LYS A 136 4.77 -7.67 6.49
CA LYS A 136 3.44 -7.98 6.99
C LYS A 136 3.05 -7.03 8.11
N PRO A 137 1.76 -6.67 8.24
CA PRO A 137 1.33 -5.83 9.34
C PRO A 137 1.37 -6.62 10.66
N VAL A 138 1.94 -6.01 11.69
CA VAL A 138 1.84 -6.49 13.08
C VAL A 138 0.53 -5.98 13.70
N TYR A 139 0.16 -4.75 13.36
CA TYR A 139 -1.06 -4.09 13.78
C TYR A 139 -1.59 -3.19 12.68
N ASN A 140 -2.91 -3.18 12.48
CA ASN A 140 -3.57 -2.24 11.58
C ASN A 140 -4.46 -1.26 12.36
N PHE A 141 -4.31 0.00 12.03
CA PHE A 141 -5.21 1.07 12.46
C PHE A 141 -5.79 1.79 11.23
N LYS A 142 -7.10 1.97 11.23
CA LYS A 142 -7.82 2.80 10.25
C LYS A 142 -8.64 3.83 11.00
N ALA A 143 -8.56 5.09 10.57
CA ALA A 143 -9.49 6.10 11.06
C ALA A 143 -10.90 5.74 10.57
N SER A 144 -11.88 5.84 11.46
CA SER A 144 -13.30 5.83 11.08
C SER A 144 -13.64 7.21 10.54
N GLU A 145 -14.18 7.29 9.33
CA GLU A 145 -14.80 8.49 8.77
C GLU A 145 -16.22 8.63 9.33
#